data_27971c6640e6cca03f98d06ddb50e414
#
_entry.id   27971c6640e6cca03f98d06ddb50e414
#
_cell.length_a   1.000
_cell.length_b   1.000
_cell.length_c   1.000
_cell.angle_alpha   90.00
_cell.angle_beta   90.00
_cell.angle_gamma   90.00
#
_symmetry.space_group_name_H-M   'P 1'
#
loop_
_entity.id
_entity.type
_entity.pdbx_description
1 polymer ?
#
loop_
_entity_poly.entity_id
_entity_poly.type
_entity_poly.pdbx_seq_one_letter_code
_entity_poly.pdbx_strand_id
1 'polypeptide(L)'
;MKPDDYFNISTYIRTGRVVPLDDVATPAIRDDLFDDLWNMGVVEGRAYMMPYLARQNVLAYNKEMFRNAGLGEFIAEGEITAWSLSEWTRILDALSASLPEGSFPMMMYAGSSQGDTHIVTLLRSAGSDIYDEAGRFNLSAPEGVSALRWIQDGVGRGWFPPHAENLEIEDCSSLFRQGQLAIYMVNNASITRYGDAVGLVNFPGPDADGSATAFASGFQIFDNGDAEKLQVARDFLSFVYGDGHWLDYAAGAIPASKRVSDRYGADIPFYDLFRANAGNVWDFTGNNPDTQTVREIFYTGIHDLLMGKTTPEGCAAFLDERCNAAIDEGWAKSQLHE
;
A
#
# COMPACT_ATOMS: atom_id res chain seq x y z
N MET A 1 9.35 23.23 -0.98
CA MET A 1 8.12 22.46 -0.85
C MET A 1 8.11 21.36 -1.90
N LYS A 2 7.70 20.15 -1.53
CA LYS A 2 7.64 18.96 -2.40
C LYS A 2 6.34 18.21 -2.13
N PRO A 3 5.52 17.88 -3.13
CA PRO A 3 4.50 16.86 -2.98
C PRO A 3 5.14 15.49 -3.00
N ASP A 4 4.77 14.61 -2.06
CA ASP A 4 5.28 13.24 -2.00
C ASP A 4 4.30 12.34 -1.22
N ASP A 5 4.57 11.05 -1.22
CA ASP A 5 3.82 10.08 -0.45
C ASP A 5 4.36 9.95 0.98
N TYR A 6 3.49 9.59 1.91
CA TYR A 6 3.77 9.58 3.36
C TYR A 6 4.93 8.66 3.77
N PHE A 7 5.12 7.54 3.08
CA PHE A 7 6.14 6.54 3.45
C PHE A 7 7.59 7.04 3.35
N ASN A 8 7.83 8.18 2.70
CA ASN A 8 9.15 8.79 2.64
C ASN A 8 9.43 9.79 3.79
N ILE A 9 8.44 10.11 4.61
CA ILE A 9 8.54 11.19 5.62
C ILE A 9 9.67 10.91 6.61
N SER A 10 9.73 9.71 7.19
CA SER A 10 10.76 9.35 8.16
C SER A 10 12.19 9.48 7.58
N THR A 11 12.36 9.08 6.32
CA THR A 11 13.62 9.26 5.59
C THR A 11 14.00 10.73 5.46
N TYR A 12 13.04 11.61 5.18
CA TYR A 12 13.30 13.04 5.01
C TYR A 12 13.52 13.76 6.34
N ILE A 13 12.78 13.43 7.39
CA ILE A 13 12.99 13.97 8.75
C ILE A 13 14.44 13.74 9.18
N ARG A 14 14.96 12.54 8.92
CA ARG A 14 16.35 12.17 9.20
C ARG A 14 17.40 13.07 8.55
N THR A 15 17.06 13.76 7.47
CA THR A 15 17.98 14.74 6.86
C THR A 15 18.15 16.02 7.68
N GLY A 16 17.33 16.21 8.72
CA GLY A 16 17.28 17.45 9.51
C GLY A 16 16.75 18.66 8.74
N ARG A 17 16.21 18.47 7.53
CA ARG A 17 15.79 19.57 6.65
C ARG A 17 14.28 19.69 6.47
N VAL A 18 13.53 18.64 6.74
CA VAL A 18 12.06 18.72 6.73
C VAL A 18 11.60 19.44 7.98
N VAL A 19 10.77 20.47 7.81
CA VAL A 19 10.29 21.26 8.93
C VAL A 19 8.91 20.81 9.37
N PRO A 20 8.62 20.86 10.68
CA PRO A 20 7.27 20.65 11.18
C PRO A 20 6.29 21.70 10.65
N LEU A 21 5.04 21.31 10.47
CA LEU A 21 3.96 22.10 9.89
C LEU A 21 2.79 22.34 10.88
N ASP A 22 3.02 22.09 12.17
CA ASP A 22 2.00 22.26 13.22
C ASP A 22 1.45 23.69 13.29
N ASP A 23 2.27 24.68 12.96
CA ASP A 23 1.88 26.09 12.89
C ASP A 23 1.05 26.44 11.65
N VAL A 24 1.18 25.67 10.57
CA VAL A 24 0.35 25.77 9.35
C VAL A 24 -1.00 25.10 9.59
N ALA A 25 -1.01 24.00 10.29
CA ALA A 25 -2.20 23.22 10.60
C ALA A 25 -3.02 23.86 11.74
N THR A 26 -3.57 25.05 11.49
CA THR A 26 -4.47 25.71 12.44
C THR A 26 -5.63 24.78 12.83
N PRO A 27 -6.30 24.99 13.98
CA PRO A 27 -7.46 24.19 14.37
C PRO A 27 -8.51 24.05 13.27
N ALA A 28 -8.80 25.12 12.54
CA ALA A 28 -9.78 25.10 11.45
C ALA A 28 -9.32 24.22 10.28
N ILE A 29 -8.06 24.24 9.93
CA ILE A 29 -7.47 23.37 8.87
C ILE A 29 -7.45 21.93 9.37
N ARG A 30 -7.01 21.70 10.61
CA ARG A 30 -6.93 20.36 11.19
C ARG A 30 -8.31 19.68 11.30
N ASP A 31 -9.33 20.42 11.71
CA ASP A 31 -10.71 19.93 11.84
C ASP A 31 -11.32 19.53 10.49
N ASP A 32 -10.89 20.18 9.40
CA ASP A 32 -11.30 19.86 8.02
C ASP A 32 -10.64 18.59 7.47
N LEU A 33 -9.51 18.13 8.03
CA LEU A 33 -8.82 16.94 7.54
C LEU A 33 -9.34 15.67 8.21
N PHE A 34 -9.43 14.57 7.45
CA PHE A 34 -9.72 13.25 8.00
C PHE A 34 -8.56 12.76 8.87
N ASP A 35 -8.90 12.21 10.05
CA ASP A 35 -7.90 11.80 11.06
C ASP A 35 -6.99 10.68 10.55
N ASP A 36 -7.55 9.70 9.85
CA ASP A 36 -6.82 8.60 9.25
C ASP A 36 -5.73 9.07 8.27
N LEU A 37 -6.03 10.08 7.45
CA LEU A 37 -5.08 10.64 6.49
C LEU A 37 -4.11 11.64 7.12
N TRP A 38 -4.57 12.45 8.07
CA TRP A 38 -3.71 13.32 8.84
C TRP A 38 -2.61 12.56 9.58
N ASN A 39 -2.99 11.48 10.26
CA ASN A 39 -2.06 10.68 11.07
C ASN A 39 -0.94 10.05 10.25
N MET A 40 -1.14 9.80 8.95
CA MET A 40 -0.07 9.35 8.05
C MET A 40 1.04 10.40 7.86
N GLY A 41 0.74 11.70 8.10
CA GLY A 41 1.70 12.80 8.03
C GLY A 41 2.37 13.13 9.36
N VAL A 42 2.04 12.42 10.45
CA VAL A 42 2.49 12.72 11.81
C VAL A 42 3.57 11.71 12.24
N VAL A 43 4.71 12.23 12.67
CA VAL A 43 5.81 11.43 13.24
C VAL A 43 6.15 12.01 14.61
N GLU A 44 6.22 11.17 15.64
CA GLU A 44 6.50 11.57 17.03
C GLU A 44 5.63 12.74 17.54
N GLY A 45 4.35 12.74 17.13
CA GLY A 45 3.38 13.75 17.54
C GLY A 45 3.48 15.10 16.82
N ARG A 46 4.34 15.22 15.81
CA ARG A 46 4.49 16.43 14.98
C ARG A 46 4.10 16.18 13.54
N ALA A 47 3.39 17.13 12.93
CA ALA A 47 3.01 17.06 11.52
C ALA A 47 4.19 17.48 10.62
N TYR A 48 4.59 16.58 9.73
CA TYR A 48 5.63 16.85 8.72
C TYR A 48 5.10 16.81 7.29
N MET A 49 3.84 16.40 7.12
CA MET A 49 3.15 16.42 5.84
C MET A 49 1.72 16.90 6.01
N MET A 50 1.29 17.80 5.13
CA MET A 50 -0.10 18.22 4.98
C MET A 50 -0.75 17.35 3.88
N PRO A 51 -1.60 16.36 4.21
CA PRO A 51 -2.20 15.49 3.22
C PRO A 51 -3.22 16.23 2.36
N TYR A 52 -3.28 15.95 1.05
CA TYR A 52 -4.31 16.50 0.17
C TYR A 52 -5.20 15.42 -0.46
N LEU A 53 -4.67 14.21 -0.65
CA LEU A 53 -5.44 13.06 -1.12
C LEU A 53 -4.84 11.75 -0.64
N ALA A 54 -5.64 10.68 -0.74
CA ALA A 54 -5.14 9.31 -0.58
C ALA A 54 -5.59 8.41 -1.73
N ARG A 55 -4.81 7.35 -1.97
CA ARG A 55 -5.16 6.21 -2.80
C ARG A 55 -5.16 4.98 -1.92
N GLN A 56 -6.32 4.33 -1.81
CA GLN A 56 -6.46 3.09 -1.06
C GLN A 56 -6.37 1.92 -2.04
N ASN A 57 -5.52 0.93 -1.75
CA ASN A 57 -5.32 -0.24 -2.56
C ASN A 57 -6.10 -1.43 -2.00
N VAL A 58 -6.82 -2.09 -2.88
CA VAL A 58 -7.54 -3.34 -2.66
C VAL A 58 -7.32 -4.27 -3.85
N LEU A 59 -7.80 -5.50 -3.80
CA LEU A 59 -7.80 -6.39 -4.96
C LEU A 59 -9.08 -6.19 -5.77
N ALA A 60 -8.93 -6.20 -7.10
CA ALA A 60 -10.03 -6.37 -8.03
C ALA A 60 -9.97 -7.78 -8.63
N TYR A 61 -11.11 -8.41 -8.79
CA TYR A 61 -11.23 -9.70 -9.46
C TYR A 61 -12.14 -9.63 -10.67
N ASN A 62 -11.78 -10.32 -11.75
CA ASN A 62 -12.54 -10.40 -12.99
C ASN A 62 -13.74 -11.30 -12.78
N LYS A 63 -14.96 -10.73 -12.77
CA LYS A 63 -16.22 -11.46 -12.53
C LYS A 63 -16.50 -12.55 -13.56
N GLU A 64 -16.09 -12.35 -14.82
CA GLU A 64 -16.30 -13.35 -15.88
C GLU A 64 -15.41 -14.57 -15.66
N MET A 65 -14.11 -14.35 -15.36
CA MET A 65 -13.18 -15.44 -15.05
C MET A 65 -13.65 -16.22 -13.82
N PHE A 66 -14.17 -15.55 -12.79
CA PHE A 66 -14.76 -16.19 -11.61
C PHE A 66 -15.97 -17.04 -11.95
N ARG A 67 -16.91 -16.52 -12.76
CA ARG A 67 -18.08 -17.32 -13.20
C ARG A 67 -17.67 -18.56 -13.99
N ASN A 68 -16.71 -18.40 -14.90
CA ASN A 68 -16.20 -19.50 -15.73
C ASN A 68 -15.46 -20.56 -14.91
N ALA A 69 -14.86 -20.19 -13.79
CA ALA A 69 -14.22 -21.09 -12.84
C ALA A 69 -15.18 -21.70 -11.80
N GLY A 70 -16.48 -21.41 -11.89
CA GLY A 70 -17.48 -21.91 -10.93
C GLY A 70 -17.45 -21.22 -9.57
N LEU A 71 -16.87 -20.02 -9.49
CA LEU A 71 -16.68 -19.23 -8.26
C LEU A 71 -17.74 -18.14 -8.08
N GLY A 72 -18.96 -18.38 -8.59
CA GLY A 72 -20.04 -17.40 -8.56
C GLY A 72 -20.46 -16.97 -7.15
N GLU A 73 -20.31 -17.84 -6.15
CA GLU A 73 -20.63 -17.56 -4.75
C GLU A 73 -19.72 -16.48 -4.12
N PHE A 74 -18.55 -16.23 -4.70
CA PHE A 74 -17.61 -15.20 -4.24
C PHE A 74 -17.80 -13.83 -4.90
N ILE A 75 -18.76 -13.72 -5.84
CA ILE A 75 -19.01 -12.45 -6.52
C ILE A 75 -19.97 -11.61 -5.67
N ALA A 76 -19.44 -10.51 -5.16
CA ALA A 76 -20.21 -9.49 -4.46
C ALA A 76 -20.45 -8.27 -5.37
N GLU A 77 -21.55 -7.56 -5.14
CA GLU A 77 -21.94 -6.38 -5.90
C GLU A 77 -22.06 -5.18 -4.96
N GLY A 78 -21.42 -4.07 -5.32
CA GLY A 78 -21.57 -2.81 -4.62
C GLY A 78 -20.88 -2.74 -3.24
N GLU A 79 -19.92 -3.61 -2.98
CA GLU A 79 -19.14 -3.62 -1.73
C GLU A 79 -17.69 -4.05 -1.97
N ILE A 80 -16.81 -3.72 -1.03
CA ILE A 80 -15.47 -4.30 -0.90
C ILE A 80 -15.59 -5.40 0.14
N THR A 81 -15.61 -6.65 -0.33
CA THR A 81 -15.75 -7.83 0.52
C THR A 81 -14.42 -8.27 1.12
N ALA A 82 -14.44 -9.33 1.91
CA ALA A 82 -13.24 -9.99 2.41
C ALA A 82 -13.40 -11.50 2.30
N TRP A 83 -12.30 -12.21 2.05
CA TRP A 83 -12.22 -13.67 2.05
C TRP A 83 -11.27 -14.12 3.16
N SER A 84 -11.55 -15.28 3.73
CA SER A 84 -10.55 -15.96 4.58
C SER A 84 -9.39 -16.47 3.72
N LEU A 85 -8.24 -16.71 4.34
CA LEU A 85 -7.08 -17.28 3.65
C LEU A 85 -7.41 -18.66 3.03
N SER A 86 -8.26 -19.45 3.69
CA SER A 86 -8.69 -20.75 3.18
C SER A 86 -9.58 -20.64 1.94
N GLU A 87 -10.50 -19.69 1.91
CA GLU A 87 -11.32 -19.40 0.74
C GLU A 87 -10.46 -18.88 -0.41
N TRP A 88 -9.51 -17.98 -0.11
CA TRP A 88 -8.61 -17.47 -1.13
C TRP A 88 -7.75 -18.54 -1.76
N THR A 89 -7.17 -19.44 -0.95
CA THR A 89 -6.42 -20.59 -1.44
C THR A 89 -7.29 -21.46 -2.37
N ARG A 90 -8.55 -21.71 -1.98
CA ARG A 90 -9.52 -22.45 -2.82
C ARG A 90 -9.82 -21.72 -4.13
N ILE A 91 -9.99 -20.39 -4.09
CA ILE A 91 -10.22 -19.57 -5.27
C ILE A 91 -9.04 -19.65 -6.23
N LEU A 92 -7.81 -19.47 -5.72
CA LEU A 92 -6.59 -19.53 -6.55
C LEU A 92 -6.39 -20.90 -7.19
N ASP A 93 -6.66 -21.99 -6.45
CA ASP A 93 -6.58 -23.34 -7.00
C ASP A 93 -7.64 -23.58 -8.09
N ALA A 94 -8.87 -23.15 -7.87
CA ALA A 94 -9.94 -23.29 -8.86
C ALA A 94 -9.64 -22.48 -10.14
N LEU A 95 -9.13 -21.27 -9.99
CA LEU A 95 -8.67 -20.45 -11.11
C LEU A 95 -7.49 -21.12 -11.85
N SER A 96 -6.47 -21.59 -11.13
CA SER A 96 -5.32 -22.27 -11.74
C SER A 96 -5.73 -23.50 -12.54
N ALA A 97 -6.74 -24.24 -12.08
CA ALA A 97 -7.24 -25.43 -12.76
C ALA A 97 -8.15 -25.15 -13.98
N SER A 98 -8.77 -23.96 -14.05
CA SER A 98 -9.83 -23.66 -15.03
C SER A 98 -9.45 -22.60 -16.06
N LEU A 99 -8.47 -21.76 -15.79
CA LEU A 99 -8.08 -20.70 -16.71
C LEU A 99 -7.40 -21.26 -17.97
N PRO A 100 -7.60 -20.61 -19.13
CA PRO A 100 -6.92 -21.00 -20.36
C PRO A 100 -5.42 -20.74 -20.27
N GLU A 101 -4.65 -21.43 -21.10
CA GLU A 101 -3.21 -21.21 -21.23
C GLU A 101 -2.89 -19.73 -21.49
N GLY A 102 -1.88 -19.20 -20.78
CA GLY A 102 -1.51 -17.79 -20.85
C GLY A 102 -2.36 -16.87 -19.97
N SER A 103 -3.26 -17.43 -19.13
CA SER A 103 -4.01 -16.69 -18.11
C SER A 103 -3.66 -17.20 -16.72
N PHE A 104 -3.66 -16.30 -15.73
CA PHE A 104 -3.15 -16.57 -14.40
C PHE A 104 -4.15 -16.14 -13.32
N PRO A 105 -4.20 -16.87 -12.18
CA PRO A 105 -5.07 -16.54 -11.06
C PRO A 105 -4.85 -15.17 -10.45
N MET A 106 -3.60 -14.81 -10.17
CA MET A 106 -3.30 -13.60 -9.40
C MET A 106 -1.99 -12.95 -9.83
N MET A 107 -1.92 -11.64 -9.67
CA MET A 107 -0.67 -10.89 -9.84
C MET A 107 0.42 -11.35 -8.88
N MET A 108 1.64 -11.31 -9.35
CA MET A 108 2.87 -11.31 -8.56
C MET A 108 3.92 -10.61 -9.40
N TYR A 109 4.63 -9.65 -8.80
CA TYR A 109 5.74 -8.95 -9.45
C TYR A 109 6.78 -8.56 -8.40
N ALA A 110 8.03 -8.86 -8.66
CA ALA A 110 9.17 -8.60 -7.80
C ALA A 110 10.42 -8.22 -8.61
N GLY A 111 10.23 -7.59 -9.78
CA GLY A 111 11.31 -7.09 -10.62
C GLY A 111 11.96 -5.82 -10.07
N SER A 112 11.27 -5.10 -9.18
CA SER A 112 11.76 -3.92 -8.48
C SER A 112 11.13 -3.75 -7.10
N SER A 113 11.57 -2.73 -6.37
CA SER A 113 11.03 -2.38 -5.04
C SER A 113 9.53 -2.07 -5.04
N GLN A 114 8.90 -1.81 -6.18
CA GLN A 114 7.45 -1.60 -6.28
C GLN A 114 6.62 -2.86 -5.95
N GLY A 115 7.23 -4.05 -5.96
CA GLY A 115 6.59 -5.29 -5.54
C GLY A 115 6.36 -5.41 -4.03
N ASP A 116 6.96 -4.56 -3.22
CA ASP A 116 6.91 -4.68 -1.76
C ASP A 116 5.48 -4.58 -1.20
N THR A 117 4.70 -3.59 -1.62
CA THR A 117 3.38 -3.28 -1.04
C THR A 117 2.43 -4.47 -1.06
N HIS A 118 2.26 -5.10 -2.23
CA HIS A 118 1.34 -6.24 -2.31
C HIS A 118 1.93 -7.48 -1.63
N ILE A 119 3.24 -7.70 -1.69
CA ILE A 119 3.88 -8.87 -1.09
C ILE A 119 3.84 -8.79 0.45
N VAL A 120 4.16 -7.64 1.04
CA VAL A 120 4.03 -7.43 2.50
C VAL A 120 2.59 -7.64 2.94
N THR A 121 1.61 -7.14 2.17
CA THR A 121 0.20 -7.37 2.48
C THR A 121 -0.20 -8.84 2.32
N LEU A 122 0.34 -9.56 1.34
CA LEU A 122 0.14 -11.01 1.21
C LEU A 122 0.72 -11.80 2.38
N LEU A 123 1.90 -11.43 2.87
CA LEU A 123 2.49 -12.06 4.06
C LEU A 123 1.61 -11.85 5.29
N ARG A 124 1.06 -10.64 5.45
CA ARG A 124 0.08 -10.35 6.51
C ARG A 124 -1.19 -11.19 6.34
N SER A 125 -1.73 -11.28 5.13
CA SER A 125 -2.89 -12.12 4.80
C SER A 125 -2.67 -13.59 5.16
N ALA A 126 -1.44 -14.07 5.01
CA ALA A 126 -1.06 -15.44 5.36
C ALA A 126 -0.73 -15.61 6.87
N GLY A 127 -1.00 -14.61 7.70
CA GLY A 127 -0.93 -14.69 9.16
C GLY A 127 0.36 -14.15 9.79
N SER A 128 1.25 -13.51 9.01
CA SER A 128 2.45 -12.88 9.57
C SER A 128 2.14 -11.49 10.13
N ASP A 129 2.63 -11.17 11.31
CA ASP A 129 2.61 -9.79 11.83
C ASP A 129 3.61 -8.87 11.13
N ILE A 130 4.55 -9.43 10.36
CA ILE A 130 5.64 -8.74 9.65
C ILE A 130 6.66 -8.13 10.60
N TYR A 131 6.20 -7.35 11.57
CA TYR A 131 7.00 -6.60 12.53
C TYR A 131 6.73 -7.09 13.95
N ASP A 132 7.75 -7.01 14.80
CA ASP A 132 7.60 -7.15 16.26
C ASP A 132 7.05 -5.85 16.89
N GLU A 133 6.85 -5.86 18.22
CA GLU A 133 6.36 -4.70 18.98
C GLU A 133 7.28 -3.46 18.89
N ALA A 134 8.55 -3.65 18.54
CA ALA A 134 9.50 -2.57 18.33
C ALA A 134 9.54 -2.06 16.88
N GLY A 135 8.69 -2.60 16.00
CA GLY A 135 8.63 -2.24 14.58
C GLY A 135 9.78 -2.83 13.75
N ARG A 136 10.42 -3.89 14.22
CA ARG A 136 11.50 -4.60 13.53
C ARG A 136 10.93 -5.79 12.77
N PHE A 137 11.51 -6.12 11.62
CA PHE A 137 11.14 -7.32 10.87
C PHE A 137 11.30 -8.57 11.73
N ASN A 138 10.29 -9.42 11.72
CA ASN A 138 10.18 -10.67 12.48
C ASN A 138 9.63 -11.81 11.62
N LEU A 139 10.08 -11.90 10.38
CA LEU A 139 9.63 -12.93 9.43
C LEU A 139 10.17 -14.33 9.76
N SER A 140 11.20 -14.44 10.61
CA SER A 140 11.70 -15.71 11.13
C SER A 140 10.78 -16.36 12.18
N ALA A 141 9.75 -15.64 12.67
CA ALA A 141 8.68 -16.25 13.45
C ALA A 141 7.96 -17.34 12.63
N PRO A 142 7.37 -18.35 13.27
CA PRO A 142 6.70 -19.47 12.57
C PRO A 142 5.65 -19.02 11.56
N GLU A 143 4.90 -17.96 11.88
CA GLU A 143 3.86 -17.35 11.05
C GLU A 143 4.46 -16.70 9.81
N GLY A 144 5.58 -15.97 9.96
CA GLY A 144 6.31 -15.34 8.86
C GLY A 144 6.89 -16.37 7.89
N VAL A 145 7.55 -17.40 8.40
CA VAL A 145 8.06 -18.52 7.58
C VAL A 145 6.90 -19.23 6.86
N SER A 146 5.77 -19.45 7.55
CA SER A 146 4.58 -20.06 6.96
C SER A 146 4.01 -19.21 5.83
N ALA A 147 3.98 -17.88 5.99
CA ALA A 147 3.52 -16.95 4.98
C ALA A 147 4.43 -16.94 3.73
N LEU A 148 5.75 -16.92 3.93
CA LEU A 148 6.72 -17.04 2.82
C LEU A 148 6.59 -18.37 2.09
N ARG A 149 6.32 -19.48 2.84
CA ARG A 149 6.07 -20.79 2.24
C ARG A 149 4.79 -20.79 1.40
N TRP A 150 3.72 -20.15 1.88
CA TRP A 150 2.48 -20.01 1.11
C TRP A 150 2.71 -19.31 -0.24
N ILE A 151 3.54 -18.26 -0.27
CA ILE A 151 3.94 -17.60 -1.53
C ILE A 151 4.75 -18.57 -2.43
N GLN A 152 5.74 -19.25 -1.89
CA GLN A 152 6.58 -20.19 -2.65
C GLN A 152 5.76 -21.37 -3.20
N ASP A 153 4.85 -21.92 -2.39
CA ASP A 153 3.92 -22.97 -2.81
C ASP A 153 3.03 -22.47 -3.96
N GLY A 154 2.59 -21.21 -3.91
CA GLY A 154 1.79 -20.58 -4.96
C GLY A 154 2.49 -20.55 -6.31
N VAL A 155 3.80 -20.36 -6.34
CA VAL A 155 4.59 -20.49 -7.58
C VAL A 155 4.47 -21.91 -8.15
N GLY A 156 4.65 -22.95 -7.29
CA GLY A 156 4.54 -24.35 -7.68
C GLY A 156 3.13 -24.76 -8.10
N ARG A 157 2.10 -24.10 -7.59
CA ARG A 157 0.67 -24.33 -7.91
C ARG A 157 0.18 -23.55 -9.14
N GLY A 158 1.03 -22.70 -9.72
CA GLY A 158 0.67 -21.91 -10.89
C GLY A 158 -0.30 -20.76 -10.59
N TRP A 159 -0.29 -20.21 -9.37
CA TRP A 159 -1.15 -19.08 -9.00
C TRP A 159 -0.71 -17.76 -9.64
N PHE A 160 0.57 -17.63 -9.97
CA PHE A 160 1.20 -16.41 -10.46
C PHE A 160 1.67 -16.55 -11.90
N PRO A 161 1.82 -15.45 -12.63
CA PRO A 161 2.51 -15.47 -13.93
C PRO A 161 3.90 -16.07 -13.81
N PRO A 162 4.39 -16.81 -14.82
CA PRO A 162 5.76 -17.32 -14.84
C PRO A 162 6.75 -16.16 -14.82
N HIS A 163 7.89 -16.36 -14.17
CA HIS A 163 8.92 -15.33 -14.03
C HIS A 163 8.47 -14.08 -13.30
N ALA A 164 7.57 -14.24 -12.33
CA ALA A 164 7.05 -13.14 -11.49
C ALA A 164 8.16 -12.34 -10.80
N GLU A 165 9.31 -12.97 -10.57
CA GLU A 165 10.51 -12.33 -10.04
C GLU A 165 11.07 -11.22 -10.95
N ASN A 166 10.77 -11.26 -12.26
CA ASN A 166 11.24 -10.28 -13.25
C ASN A 166 10.11 -9.32 -13.71
N LEU A 167 8.87 -9.56 -13.29
CA LEU A 167 7.75 -8.72 -13.70
C LEU A 167 7.71 -7.41 -12.89
N GLU A 168 7.24 -6.38 -13.57
CA GLU A 168 6.93 -5.08 -12.99
C GLU A 168 5.41 -4.88 -12.84
N ILE A 169 5.01 -3.86 -12.11
CA ILE A 169 3.59 -3.51 -11.92
C ILE A 169 2.86 -3.33 -13.26
N GLU A 170 3.53 -2.74 -14.26
CA GLU A 170 2.95 -2.48 -15.58
C GLU A 170 2.69 -3.76 -16.38
N ASP A 171 3.50 -4.81 -16.17
CA ASP A 171 3.29 -6.11 -16.81
C ASP A 171 2.00 -6.74 -16.28
N CYS A 172 1.83 -6.81 -14.97
CA CYS A 172 0.62 -7.32 -14.34
C CYS A 172 -0.61 -6.46 -14.67
N SER A 173 -0.46 -5.13 -14.70
CA SER A 173 -1.51 -4.21 -15.15
C SER A 173 -1.96 -4.50 -16.59
N SER A 174 -1.02 -4.79 -17.47
CA SER A 174 -1.30 -5.14 -18.86
C SER A 174 -2.02 -6.47 -18.99
N LEU A 175 -1.57 -7.50 -18.27
CA LEU A 175 -2.23 -8.81 -18.22
C LEU A 175 -3.68 -8.69 -17.72
N PHE A 176 -3.92 -7.90 -16.67
CA PHE A 176 -5.26 -7.69 -16.14
C PHE A 176 -6.18 -6.98 -17.13
N ARG A 177 -5.69 -5.94 -17.81
CA ARG A 177 -6.46 -5.23 -18.86
C ARG A 177 -6.78 -6.11 -20.05
N GLN A 178 -5.93 -7.08 -20.36
CA GLN A 178 -6.13 -8.03 -21.46
C GLN A 178 -7.01 -9.22 -21.08
N GLY A 179 -7.48 -9.29 -19.82
CA GLY A 179 -8.27 -10.43 -19.32
C GLY A 179 -7.45 -11.70 -19.15
N GLN A 180 -6.14 -11.59 -18.99
CA GLN A 180 -5.21 -12.70 -18.75
C GLN A 180 -4.83 -12.87 -17.28
N LEU A 181 -5.31 -12.00 -16.41
CA LEU A 181 -5.10 -12.07 -14.97
C LEU A 181 -6.44 -11.96 -14.26
N ALA A 182 -6.74 -12.90 -13.36
CA ALA A 182 -8.04 -12.92 -12.69
C ALA A 182 -8.11 -11.97 -11.50
N ILE A 183 -7.02 -11.78 -10.75
CA ILE A 183 -6.96 -10.93 -9.55
C ILE A 183 -5.77 -9.97 -9.65
N TYR A 184 -6.03 -8.67 -9.47
CA TYR A 184 -5.02 -7.61 -9.57
C TYR A 184 -5.27 -6.52 -8.53
N MET A 185 -4.20 -5.92 -8.00
CA MET A 185 -4.30 -4.78 -7.08
C MET A 185 -4.70 -3.50 -7.84
N VAL A 186 -5.75 -2.86 -7.36
CA VAL A 186 -6.25 -1.59 -7.88
C VAL A 186 -6.36 -0.58 -6.74
N ASN A 187 -6.52 0.69 -7.08
CA ASN A 187 -6.90 1.72 -6.12
C ASN A 187 -8.14 2.47 -6.61
N ASN A 188 -8.70 3.29 -5.72
CA ASN A 188 -9.90 4.08 -6.00
C ASN A 188 -9.80 4.95 -7.27
N ALA A 189 -8.62 5.38 -7.70
CA ALA A 189 -8.43 6.13 -8.93
C ALA A 189 -8.35 5.23 -10.18
N SER A 190 -7.74 4.03 -10.07
CA SER A 190 -7.55 3.12 -11.21
C SER A 190 -8.76 2.25 -11.51
N ILE A 191 -9.61 1.97 -10.50
CA ILE A 191 -10.79 1.08 -10.63
C ILE A 191 -11.80 1.59 -11.66
N THR A 192 -11.89 2.90 -11.85
CA THR A 192 -12.80 3.52 -12.82
C THR A 192 -12.65 3.01 -14.24
N ARG A 193 -11.49 2.44 -14.58
CA ARG A 193 -11.19 1.88 -15.90
C ARG A 193 -11.91 0.56 -16.18
N TYR A 194 -12.34 -0.14 -15.12
CA TYR A 194 -12.86 -1.50 -15.22
C TYR A 194 -14.39 -1.59 -15.01
N GLY A 195 -14.95 -0.59 -14.32
CA GLY A 195 -16.40 -0.51 -14.07
C GLY A 195 -16.97 -1.79 -13.45
N ASP A 196 -18.14 -2.21 -13.92
CA ASP A 196 -18.88 -3.37 -13.39
C ASP A 196 -18.28 -4.73 -13.78
N ALA A 197 -17.26 -4.76 -14.64
CA ALA A 197 -16.62 -6.02 -15.06
C ALA A 197 -15.82 -6.68 -13.92
N VAL A 198 -15.50 -5.93 -12.88
CA VAL A 198 -14.73 -6.41 -11.73
C VAL A 198 -15.53 -6.30 -10.43
N GLY A 199 -15.24 -7.19 -9.49
CA GLY A 199 -15.61 -7.04 -8.10
C GLY A 199 -14.41 -6.60 -7.27
N LEU A 200 -14.66 -6.10 -6.07
CA LEU A 200 -13.63 -5.62 -5.15
C LEU A 200 -13.57 -6.48 -3.90
N VAL A 201 -12.35 -6.71 -3.43
CA VAL A 201 -12.09 -7.46 -2.20
C VAL A 201 -10.85 -6.91 -1.52
N ASN A 202 -10.85 -6.85 -0.20
CA ASN A 202 -9.64 -6.61 0.58
C ASN A 202 -8.62 -7.75 0.38
N PHE A 203 -7.35 -7.49 0.63
CA PHE A 203 -6.41 -8.59 0.79
C PHE A 203 -6.95 -9.49 1.90
N PRO A 204 -7.04 -10.82 1.67
CA PRO A 204 -7.64 -11.73 2.63
C PRO A 204 -6.98 -11.69 4.00
N GLY A 205 -7.70 -12.07 5.03
CA GLY A 205 -7.17 -12.25 6.38
C GLY A 205 -7.40 -13.67 6.87
N PRO A 206 -6.77 -14.09 7.99
CA PRO A 206 -6.97 -15.42 8.54
C PRO A 206 -8.45 -15.78 8.74
N ASP A 207 -9.24 -14.84 9.23
CA ASP A 207 -10.66 -14.99 9.61
C ASP A 207 -11.62 -14.16 8.72
N ALA A 208 -11.25 -13.83 7.48
CA ALA A 208 -11.99 -12.96 6.58
C ALA A 208 -12.17 -11.51 7.09
N ASP A 209 -11.27 -11.05 7.92
CA ASP A 209 -11.20 -9.68 8.42
C ASP A 209 -10.60 -8.70 7.40
N GLY A 210 -9.84 -9.21 6.45
CA GLY A 210 -9.32 -8.48 5.30
C GLY A 210 -8.46 -7.27 5.63
N SER A 211 -7.58 -6.87 4.73
CA SER A 211 -6.81 -5.65 4.87
C SER A 211 -6.63 -4.90 3.56
N ALA A 212 -6.47 -3.59 3.66
CA ALA A 212 -6.14 -2.69 2.56
C ALA A 212 -4.90 -1.88 2.94
N THR A 213 -4.21 -1.33 1.94
CA THR A 213 -3.18 -0.32 2.17
C THR A 213 -3.62 1.02 1.59
N ALA A 214 -3.05 2.10 2.09
CA ALA A 214 -3.29 3.42 1.50
C ALA A 214 -2.00 4.21 1.36
N PHE A 215 -1.97 5.06 0.35
CA PHE A 215 -0.92 6.04 0.12
C PHE A 215 -1.54 7.43 0.24
N ALA A 216 -1.26 8.13 1.34
CA ALA A 216 -1.55 9.54 1.45
C ALA A 216 -0.45 10.33 0.74
N SER A 217 -0.86 11.19 -0.19
CA SER A 217 0.03 12.17 -0.80
C SER A 217 -0.19 13.52 -0.14
N GLY A 218 0.90 14.24 0.13
CA GLY A 218 0.84 15.50 0.85
C GLY A 218 1.99 16.43 0.53
N PHE A 219 1.94 17.63 1.07
CA PHE A 219 2.98 18.61 0.93
C PHE A 219 3.94 18.60 2.12
N GLN A 220 5.21 18.63 1.83
CA GLN A 220 6.31 18.72 2.78
C GLN A 220 7.13 19.98 2.49
N ILE A 221 7.65 20.64 3.53
CA ILE A 221 8.52 21.80 3.39
C ILE A 221 9.92 21.42 3.84
N PHE A 222 10.90 21.70 2.98
CA PHE A 222 12.33 21.53 3.28
C PHE A 222 12.97 22.88 3.54
N ASP A 223 13.65 23.01 4.66
CA ASP A 223 14.48 24.18 4.96
C ASP A 223 15.74 24.13 4.09
N ASN A 224 15.96 25.20 3.32
CA ASN A 224 17.14 25.39 2.49
C ASN A 224 18.07 26.50 3.05
N GLY A 225 17.81 26.97 4.27
CA GLY A 225 18.56 28.04 4.93
C GLY A 225 18.09 29.47 4.55
N ASP A 226 16.97 29.59 3.79
CA ASP A 226 16.40 30.86 3.39
C ASP A 226 15.05 31.07 4.12
N ALA A 227 15.07 31.88 5.17
CA ALA A 227 13.92 32.10 6.03
C ALA A 227 12.73 32.75 5.29
N GLU A 228 12.98 33.60 4.27
CA GLU A 228 11.91 34.23 3.49
C GLU A 228 11.20 33.19 2.62
N LYS A 229 11.94 32.30 1.97
CA LYS A 229 11.36 31.23 1.17
C LYS A 229 10.61 30.21 2.04
N LEU A 230 11.14 29.93 3.23
CA LEU A 230 10.46 29.05 4.18
C LEU A 230 9.11 29.65 4.58
N GLN A 231 9.07 30.95 4.90
CA GLN A 231 7.82 31.64 5.25
C GLN A 231 6.82 31.64 4.07
N VAL A 232 7.27 31.97 2.85
CA VAL A 232 6.43 31.92 1.65
C VAL A 232 5.84 30.53 1.41
N ALA A 233 6.62 29.46 1.67
CA ALA A 233 6.10 28.10 1.54
C ALA A 233 5.03 27.79 2.60
N ARG A 234 5.17 28.27 3.84
CA ARG A 234 4.15 28.15 4.91
C ARG A 234 2.88 28.93 4.55
N ASP A 235 3.04 30.18 4.11
CA ASP A 235 1.90 31.02 3.70
C ASP A 235 1.14 30.40 2.54
N PHE A 236 1.86 29.80 1.57
CA PHE A 236 1.26 29.09 0.47
C PHE A 236 0.43 27.90 0.94
N LEU A 237 0.94 27.06 1.85
CA LEU A 237 0.17 25.95 2.39
C LEU A 237 -1.04 26.45 3.19
N SER A 238 -0.88 27.50 4.01
CA SER A 238 -2.00 28.14 4.72
C SER A 238 -3.09 28.60 3.76
N PHE A 239 -2.72 29.17 2.62
CA PHE A 239 -3.66 29.56 1.54
C PHE A 239 -4.34 28.33 0.92
N VAL A 240 -3.57 27.30 0.53
CA VAL A 240 -4.08 26.08 -0.10
C VAL A 240 -5.14 25.40 0.77
N TYR A 241 -4.85 25.23 2.05
CA TYR A 241 -5.76 24.54 2.99
C TYR A 241 -6.84 25.46 3.57
N GLY A 242 -6.61 26.78 3.61
CA GLY A 242 -7.57 27.76 4.11
C GLY A 242 -8.65 28.12 3.11
N ASP A 243 -8.33 28.33 1.85
CA ASP A 243 -9.26 28.79 0.81
C ASP A 243 -10.17 27.68 0.25
N GLY A 244 -9.76 26.43 0.35
CA GLY A 244 -10.54 25.27 -0.06
C GLY A 244 -10.61 25.00 -1.56
N HIS A 245 -10.29 25.96 -2.42
CA HIS A 245 -10.38 25.78 -3.87
C HIS A 245 -9.25 24.95 -4.47
N TRP A 246 -8.06 25.01 -3.88
CA TRP A 246 -6.93 24.23 -4.36
C TRP A 246 -7.10 22.73 -4.14
N LEU A 247 -7.76 22.36 -3.05
CA LEU A 247 -8.00 20.96 -2.72
C LEU A 247 -9.07 20.31 -3.61
N ASP A 248 -9.86 21.10 -4.34
CA ASP A 248 -10.85 20.63 -5.32
C ASP A 248 -10.20 19.75 -6.41
N TYR A 249 -8.91 19.92 -6.69
CA TYR A 249 -8.15 19.06 -7.60
C TYR A 249 -7.89 17.63 -7.08
N ALA A 250 -8.19 17.37 -5.81
CA ALA A 250 -8.14 16.02 -5.24
C ALA A 250 -9.31 15.12 -5.70
N ALA A 251 -10.25 15.62 -6.47
CA ALA A 251 -11.48 14.94 -6.90
C ALA A 251 -11.29 13.72 -7.84
N GLY A 252 -10.10 13.19 -8.02
CA GLY A 252 -9.83 11.91 -8.71
C GLY A 252 -9.36 10.80 -7.76
N ALA A 253 -9.37 11.06 -6.44
CA ALA A 253 -8.89 10.17 -5.38
C ALA A 253 -9.75 10.38 -4.13
N ILE A 254 -9.32 9.89 -2.97
CA ILE A 254 -9.97 10.20 -1.70
C ILE A 254 -9.42 11.56 -1.22
N PRO A 255 -10.22 12.65 -1.21
CA PRO A 255 -9.75 13.94 -0.69
C PRO A 255 -9.42 13.85 0.79
N ALA A 256 -8.34 14.50 1.22
CA ALA A 256 -8.03 14.59 2.65
C ALA A 256 -8.93 15.60 3.39
N SER A 257 -9.53 16.55 2.69
CA SER A 257 -10.44 17.56 3.24
C SER A 257 -11.88 17.07 3.29
N LYS A 258 -12.52 17.18 4.45
CA LYS A 258 -13.94 16.86 4.64
C LYS A 258 -14.84 17.75 3.79
N ARG A 259 -14.51 19.07 3.69
CA ARG A 259 -15.23 20.02 2.85
C ARG A 259 -15.23 19.62 1.38
N VAL A 260 -14.07 19.18 0.86
CA VAL A 260 -13.95 18.72 -0.52
C VAL A 260 -14.72 17.42 -0.72
N SER A 261 -14.64 16.51 0.23
CA SER A 261 -15.43 15.27 0.24
C SER A 261 -16.93 15.54 0.24
N ASP A 262 -17.41 16.45 1.07
CA ASP A 262 -18.84 16.83 1.15
C ASP A 262 -19.32 17.47 -0.15
N ARG A 263 -18.45 18.22 -0.82
CA ARG A 263 -18.80 18.92 -2.08
C ARG A 263 -18.77 18.00 -3.30
N TYR A 264 -17.78 17.13 -3.39
CA TYR A 264 -17.47 16.36 -4.61
C TYR A 264 -17.53 14.85 -4.43
N GLY A 265 -17.72 14.33 -3.21
CA GLY A 265 -17.70 12.89 -2.93
C GLY A 265 -18.68 12.11 -3.81
N ALA A 266 -19.88 12.65 -4.01
CA ALA A 266 -20.88 12.01 -4.88
C ALA A 266 -20.47 11.92 -6.36
N ASP A 267 -19.56 12.77 -6.80
CA ASP A 267 -19.05 12.79 -8.19
C ASP A 267 -17.77 11.91 -8.35
N ILE A 268 -17.18 11.46 -7.24
CA ILE A 268 -15.99 10.59 -7.24
C ILE A 268 -16.45 9.13 -7.35
N PRO A 269 -16.12 8.42 -8.43
CA PRO A 269 -16.52 7.03 -8.58
C PRO A 269 -16.02 6.15 -7.42
N PHE A 270 -16.89 5.29 -6.90
CA PHE A 270 -16.59 4.35 -5.81
C PHE A 270 -16.19 5.01 -4.47
N TYR A 271 -16.35 6.34 -4.32
CA TYR A 271 -15.92 7.07 -3.13
C TYR A 271 -16.45 6.46 -1.82
N ASP A 272 -17.76 6.21 -1.75
CA ASP A 272 -18.42 5.68 -0.55
C ASP A 272 -17.88 4.31 -0.15
N LEU A 273 -17.58 3.44 -1.13
CA LEU A 273 -17.01 2.11 -0.88
C LEU A 273 -15.63 2.21 -0.23
N PHE A 274 -14.74 3.05 -0.79
CA PHE A 274 -13.41 3.21 -0.24
C PHE A 274 -13.40 3.96 1.09
N ARG A 275 -14.32 4.90 1.32
CA ARG A 275 -14.45 5.56 2.63
C ARG A 275 -14.98 4.62 3.69
N ALA A 276 -15.97 3.78 3.37
CA ALA A 276 -16.45 2.74 4.27
C ALA A 276 -15.36 1.72 4.63
N ASN A 277 -14.42 1.47 3.71
CA ASN A 277 -13.31 0.54 3.90
C ASN A 277 -12.10 1.13 4.64
N ALA A 278 -12.15 2.39 5.06
CA ALA A 278 -11.00 3.06 5.72
C ALA A 278 -10.54 2.35 7.00
N GLY A 279 -11.44 1.69 7.72
CA GLY A 279 -11.11 0.90 8.91
C GLY A 279 -10.25 -0.35 8.66
N ASN A 280 -10.18 -0.82 7.41
CA ASN A 280 -9.38 -1.97 7.00
C ASN A 280 -7.97 -1.58 6.50
N VAL A 281 -7.66 -0.28 6.44
CA VAL A 281 -6.33 0.21 6.04
C VAL A 281 -5.34 -0.01 7.18
N TRP A 282 -4.22 -0.65 6.87
CA TRP A 282 -3.12 -0.82 7.79
C TRP A 282 -1.85 -0.13 7.29
N ASP A 283 -0.98 0.29 8.21
CA ASP A 283 0.31 0.85 7.88
C ASP A 283 1.33 -0.28 7.63
N PHE A 284 1.68 -0.47 6.36
CA PHE A 284 2.64 -1.50 5.93
C PHE A 284 4.11 -1.03 6.03
N THR A 285 4.36 0.23 6.36
CA THR A 285 5.73 0.79 6.39
C THR A 285 6.45 0.50 7.70
N GLY A 286 5.70 0.26 8.77
CA GLY A 286 6.25 0.17 10.10
C GLY A 286 6.94 1.47 10.54
N ASN A 287 7.58 1.46 11.70
CA ASN A 287 8.38 2.59 12.18
C ASN A 287 9.79 2.54 11.54
N ASN A 288 9.86 2.83 10.24
CA ASN A 288 11.07 2.62 9.43
C ASN A 288 11.70 3.96 8.99
N PRO A 289 12.86 4.33 9.55
CA PRO A 289 13.55 5.58 9.21
C PRO A 289 14.30 5.54 7.86
N ASP A 290 14.42 4.37 7.22
CA ASP A 290 15.04 4.22 5.90
C ASP A 290 14.25 3.31 4.98
N THR A 291 13.00 3.71 4.74
CA THR A 291 12.03 2.94 3.94
C THR A 291 12.60 2.54 2.57
N GLN A 292 13.31 3.42 1.89
CA GLN A 292 13.83 3.12 0.55
C GLN A 292 14.86 1.98 0.58
N THR A 293 15.82 2.02 1.51
CA THR A 293 16.83 0.96 1.64
C THR A 293 16.19 -0.37 2.02
N VAL A 294 15.21 -0.34 2.95
CA VAL A 294 14.48 -1.55 3.35
C VAL A 294 13.70 -2.14 2.18
N ARG A 295 13.04 -1.33 1.38
CA ARG A 295 12.32 -1.79 0.18
C ARG A 295 13.24 -2.50 -0.82
N GLU A 296 14.44 -1.95 -1.06
CA GLU A 296 15.44 -2.57 -1.96
C GLU A 296 15.93 -3.94 -1.43
N ILE A 297 16.12 -4.07 -0.11
CA ILE A 297 16.49 -5.34 0.52
C ILE A 297 15.32 -6.33 0.44
N PHE A 298 14.12 -5.87 0.75
CA PHE A 298 12.93 -6.71 0.80
C PHE A 298 12.65 -7.37 -0.55
N TYR A 299 12.57 -6.58 -1.64
CA TYR A 299 12.29 -7.16 -2.94
C TYR A 299 13.40 -8.12 -3.40
N THR A 300 14.67 -7.85 -3.05
CA THR A 300 15.78 -8.76 -3.37
C THR A 300 15.61 -10.14 -2.71
N GLY A 301 15.20 -10.18 -1.44
CA GLY A 301 14.92 -11.44 -0.74
C GLY A 301 13.73 -12.20 -1.34
N ILE A 302 12.67 -11.49 -1.69
CA ILE A 302 11.49 -12.09 -2.35
C ILE A 302 11.81 -12.57 -3.76
N HIS A 303 12.58 -11.81 -4.54
CA HIS A 303 13.05 -12.24 -5.85
C HIS A 303 13.76 -13.59 -5.78
N ASP A 304 14.69 -13.77 -4.83
CA ASP A 304 15.41 -15.04 -4.67
C ASP A 304 14.49 -16.18 -4.17
N LEU A 305 13.46 -15.86 -3.36
CA LEU A 305 12.44 -16.84 -2.94
C LEU A 305 11.61 -17.32 -4.14
N LEU A 306 11.11 -16.40 -4.97
CA LEU A 306 10.31 -16.73 -6.17
C LEU A 306 11.11 -17.54 -7.19
N MET A 307 12.41 -17.27 -7.31
CA MET A 307 13.33 -18.08 -8.14
C MET A 307 13.67 -19.45 -7.57
N GLY A 308 13.29 -19.75 -6.32
CA GLY A 308 13.68 -20.97 -5.62
C GLY A 308 15.17 -21.03 -5.28
N LYS A 309 15.88 -19.91 -5.25
CA LYS A 309 17.29 -19.82 -4.84
C LYS A 309 17.48 -19.91 -3.33
N THR A 310 16.43 -19.63 -2.58
CA THR A 310 16.41 -19.71 -1.12
C THR A 310 15.16 -20.43 -0.65
N THR A 311 15.19 -20.93 0.60
CA THR A 311 14.01 -21.48 1.26
C THR A 311 13.24 -20.37 1.99
N PRO A 312 11.97 -20.59 2.40
CA PRO A 312 11.24 -19.65 3.23
C PRO A 312 11.99 -19.23 4.50
N GLU A 313 12.65 -20.19 5.19
CA GLU A 313 13.46 -19.94 6.37
C GLU A 313 14.71 -19.08 6.05
N GLY A 314 15.38 -19.37 4.93
CA GLY A 314 16.54 -18.60 4.48
C GLY A 314 16.16 -17.19 4.06
N CYS A 315 15.03 -17.02 3.37
CA CYS A 315 14.48 -15.71 3.02
C CYS A 315 14.12 -14.90 4.27
N ALA A 316 13.40 -15.51 5.22
CA ALA A 316 13.03 -14.86 6.48
C ALA A 316 14.26 -14.36 7.24
N ALA A 317 15.26 -15.23 7.44
CA ALA A 317 16.50 -14.87 8.13
C ALA A 317 17.25 -13.73 7.43
N PHE A 318 17.33 -13.77 6.09
CA PHE A 318 17.94 -12.71 5.30
C PHE A 318 17.22 -11.36 5.47
N LEU A 319 15.88 -11.38 5.40
CA LEU A 319 15.07 -10.18 5.52
C LEU A 319 15.15 -9.58 6.93
N ASP A 320 15.04 -10.41 7.98
CA ASP A 320 15.16 -9.95 9.36
C ASP A 320 16.54 -9.35 9.63
N GLU A 321 17.61 -10.01 9.22
CA GLU A 321 18.97 -9.51 9.43
C GLU A 321 19.22 -8.20 8.69
N ARG A 322 18.93 -8.17 7.39
CA ARG A 322 19.33 -7.06 6.51
C ARG A 322 18.41 -5.85 6.63
N CYS A 323 17.09 -6.06 6.73
CA CYS A 323 16.15 -4.96 6.91
C CYS A 323 16.33 -4.33 8.30
N ASN A 324 16.51 -5.13 9.35
CA ASN A 324 16.74 -4.61 10.69
C ASN A 324 18.08 -3.86 10.79
N ALA A 325 19.13 -4.32 10.13
CA ALA A 325 20.39 -3.57 10.07
C ALA A 325 20.22 -2.20 9.37
N ALA A 326 19.43 -2.14 8.29
CA ALA A 326 19.11 -0.88 7.61
C ALA A 326 18.27 0.07 8.50
N ILE A 327 17.30 -0.48 9.25
CA ILE A 327 16.51 0.28 10.23
C ILE A 327 17.42 0.87 11.32
N ASP A 328 18.31 0.05 11.89
CA ASP A 328 19.25 0.49 12.94
C ASP A 328 20.21 1.59 12.42
N GLU A 329 20.74 1.41 11.22
CA GLU A 329 21.58 2.41 10.57
C GLU A 329 20.82 3.72 10.30
N GLY A 330 19.55 3.59 9.91
CA GLY A 330 18.66 4.72 9.72
C GLY A 330 18.45 5.53 11.00
N TRP A 331 18.16 4.86 12.11
CA TRP A 331 18.02 5.52 13.43
C TRP A 331 19.34 6.14 13.90
N ALA A 332 20.47 5.46 13.74
CA ALA A 332 21.77 6.02 14.09
C ALA A 332 22.10 7.30 13.31
N LYS A 333 21.70 7.37 12.03
CA LYS A 333 21.87 8.58 11.21
C LYS A 333 20.94 9.71 11.63
N SER A 334 19.73 9.43 12.11
CA SER A 334 18.79 10.46 12.57
C SER A 334 19.30 11.19 13.82
N GLN A 335 19.93 10.48 14.75
CA GLN A 335 20.49 11.04 15.99
C GLN A 335 21.69 11.97 15.79
N LEU A 336 22.31 11.94 14.60
CA LEU A 336 23.44 12.84 14.28
C LEU A 336 23.00 14.27 13.93
N HIS A 337 21.70 14.52 13.84
CA HIS A 337 21.13 15.81 13.45
C HIS A 337 20.31 16.48 14.58
N GLU A 338 20.26 15.85 15.78
CA GLU A 338 19.77 16.47 17.02
C GLU A 338 20.91 17.26 17.72
#